data_25a072d8847960974daf3301b5ca5163
#
_entry.id   25a072d8847960974daf3301b5ca5163
#
_cell.length_a   1.000
_cell.length_b   1.000
_cell.length_c   1.000
_cell.angle_alpha   90.00
_cell.angle_beta   90.00
_cell.angle_gamma   90.00
#
_symmetry.space_group_name_H-M   'P 1'
#
loop_
_entity.id
_entity.type
_entity.pdbx_description
1 polymer ?
#
loop_
_entity_poly.entity_id
_entity_poly.type
_entity_poly.pdbx_seq_one_letter_code
_entity_poly.pdbx_strand_id
1 'polypeptide(L)'
;MGKIFISYRRADSEYVVGRIYSDLCDAYGRENVFKDVDSIPLGVYYRYEISKVVHSCDVLIALIGAQWDSITDDSGQARIQDPDDFVRIEIEEALKRGIPVIPIITSKAEVPRESDLPDSLKQLAFRNAIRVRPDPDYQSDISRLKESID
;
A
#
# COMPACT_ATOMS: atom_id res chain seq x y z
N MET A 1 -7.49 2.10 -19.00
CA MET A 1 -6.32 1.59 -18.28
C MET A 1 -6.07 2.44 -17.03
N GLY A 2 -6.01 1.83 -15.89
CA GLY A 2 -5.97 2.55 -14.64
C GLY A 2 -4.58 2.91 -14.16
N LYS A 3 -4.53 3.87 -13.26
CA LYS A 3 -3.31 4.22 -12.52
C LYS A 3 -3.34 3.50 -11.18
N ILE A 4 -2.17 2.98 -10.78
CA ILE A 4 -2.01 2.15 -9.61
C ILE A 4 -1.10 2.85 -8.61
N PHE A 5 -1.52 2.92 -7.35
CA PHE A 5 -0.69 3.44 -6.27
C PHE A 5 -0.30 2.27 -5.35
N ILE A 6 0.99 2.14 -5.06
CA ILE A 6 1.48 1.12 -4.13
C ILE A 6 1.88 1.79 -2.83
N SER A 7 1.13 1.51 -1.77
CA SER A 7 1.42 1.98 -0.42
C SER A 7 2.17 0.89 0.34
N TYR A 8 3.34 1.23 0.88
CA TYR A 8 4.17 0.24 1.58
C TYR A 8 5.05 0.91 2.62
N ARG A 9 5.52 0.14 3.59
CA ARG A 9 6.51 0.61 4.57
C ARG A 9 7.89 0.15 4.12
N ARG A 10 8.78 1.09 3.88
CA ARG A 10 10.12 0.79 3.38
C ARG A 10 10.86 -0.20 4.28
N ALA A 11 10.81 0.00 5.60
CA ALA A 11 11.50 -0.87 6.55
C ALA A 11 10.93 -2.29 6.62
N ASP A 12 9.70 -2.48 6.15
CA ASP A 12 8.98 -3.74 6.25
C ASP A 12 8.99 -4.52 4.92
N SER A 13 8.87 -3.84 3.78
CA SER A 13 8.56 -4.48 2.50
C SER A 13 9.41 -4.01 1.33
N GLU A 14 10.54 -3.33 1.57
CA GLU A 14 11.33 -2.71 0.50
C GLU A 14 11.73 -3.70 -0.59
N TYR A 15 12.12 -4.92 -0.20
CA TYR A 15 12.59 -5.92 -1.16
C TYR A 15 11.46 -6.42 -2.06
N VAL A 16 10.33 -6.75 -1.45
CA VAL A 16 9.18 -7.29 -2.18
C VAL A 16 8.55 -6.23 -3.08
N VAL A 17 8.48 -4.98 -2.61
CA VAL A 17 7.85 -3.91 -3.38
C VAL A 17 8.60 -3.65 -4.69
N GLY A 18 9.93 -3.76 -4.67
CA GLY A 18 10.70 -3.56 -5.89
C GLY A 18 10.32 -4.53 -7.00
N ARG A 19 10.13 -5.79 -6.63
CA ARG A 19 9.73 -6.83 -7.58
C ARG A 19 8.32 -6.61 -8.10
N ILE A 20 7.38 -6.34 -7.21
CA ILE A 20 5.98 -6.08 -7.59
C ILE A 20 5.90 -4.83 -8.47
N TYR A 21 6.60 -3.77 -8.10
CA TYR A 21 6.61 -2.52 -8.86
C TYR A 21 7.12 -2.77 -10.28
N SER A 22 8.21 -3.50 -10.41
CA SER A 22 8.79 -3.80 -11.72
C SER A 22 7.80 -4.57 -12.60
N ASP A 23 7.15 -5.58 -12.04
CA ASP A 23 6.17 -6.39 -12.80
C ASP A 23 4.95 -5.57 -13.20
N LEU A 24 4.47 -4.69 -12.34
CA LEU A 24 3.33 -3.85 -12.66
C LEU A 24 3.70 -2.79 -13.70
N CYS A 25 4.90 -2.24 -13.64
CA CYS A 25 5.38 -1.30 -14.67
C CYS A 25 5.45 -1.98 -16.04
N ASP A 26 5.90 -3.22 -16.07
CA ASP A 26 5.95 -3.98 -17.34
C ASP A 26 4.55 -4.24 -17.90
N ALA A 27 3.58 -4.45 -17.04
CA ALA A 27 2.21 -4.76 -17.46
C ALA A 27 1.39 -3.51 -17.81
N TYR A 28 1.58 -2.41 -17.09
CA TYR A 28 0.69 -1.24 -17.20
C TYR A 28 1.40 0.04 -17.62
N GLY A 29 2.72 0.04 -17.71
CA GLY A 29 3.50 1.24 -18.03
C GLY A 29 3.99 1.95 -16.78
N ARG A 30 5.23 2.38 -16.80
CA ARG A 30 5.86 3.05 -15.67
C ARG A 30 5.10 4.33 -15.26
N GLU A 31 4.55 5.04 -16.24
CA GLU A 31 3.81 6.28 -16.00
C GLU A 31 2.48 6.06 -15.28
N ASN A 32 2.03 4.81 -15.19
CA ASN A 32 0.74 4.47 -14.56
C ASN A 32 0.91 3.79 -13.21
N VAL A 33 2.13 3.60 -12.72
CA VAL A 33 2.38 2.94 -11.44
C VAL A 33 3.17 3.87 -10.55
N PHE A 34 2.61 4.21 -9.39
CA PHE A 34 3.22 5.13 -8.43
C PHE A 34 3.54 4.38 -7.15
N LYS A 35 4.75 4.58 -6.66
CA LYS A 35 5.13 4.16 -5.32
C LYS A 35 5.93 5.31 -4.73
N ASP A 36 5.80 5.53 -3.44
CA ASP A 36 6.47 6.62 -2.74
C ASP A 36 5.98 7.99 -3.17
N VAL A 37 5.74 8.83 -2.20
CA VAL A 37 5.52 10.25 -2.41
C VAL A 37 6.78 11.02 -2.02
N ASP A 38 7.96 10.45 -2.34
CA ASP A 38 9.25 10.99 -1.95
C ASP A 38 9.58 12.31 -2.63
N SER A 39 8.90 12.63 -3.71
CA SER A 39 9.16 13.83 -4.48
C SER A 39 8.28 15.00 -4.07
N ILE A 40 7.74 14.97 -2.85
CA ILE A 40 6.97 16.11 -2.34
C ILE A 40 7.90 17.32 -2.27
N PRO A 41 7.59 18.43 -2.97
CA PRO A 41 8.44 19.62 -2.94
C PRO A 41 8.53 20.21 -1.54
N LEU A 42 9.67 20.83 -1.25
CA LEU A 42 9.83 21.54 0.02
C LEU A 42 8.80 22.67 0.12
N GLY A 43 8.27 22.86 1.31
CA GLY A 43 7.34 23.94 1.58
C GLY A 43 5.89 23.68 1.25
N VAL A 44 5.56 22.56 0.59
CA VAL A 44 4.16 22.21 0.32
C VAL A 44 3.58 21.35 1.42
N TYR A 45 2.27 21.39 1.54
CA TYR A 45 1.56 20.59 2.54
C TYR A 45 1.50 19.13 2.07
N TYR A 46 2.22 18.23 2.76
CA TYR A 46 2.36 16.85 2.33
C TYR A 46 1.04 16.10 2.22
N ARG A 47 0.07 16.39 3.10
CA ARG A 47 -1.25 15.74 3.03
C ARG A 47 -1.97 16.06 1.73
N TYR A 48 -1.84 17.30 1.25
CA TYR A 48 -2.44 17.70 -0.01
C TYR A 48 -1.81 16.93 -1.18
N GLU A 49 -0.48 16.82 -1.18
CA GLU A 49 0.22 16.11 -2.26
C GLU A 49 -0.12 14.61 -2.27
N ILE A 50 -0.17 13.98 -1.12
CA ILE A 50 -0.57 12.57 -1.02
C ILE A 50 -2.00 12.40 -1.53
N SER A 51 -2.91 13.24 -1.06
CA SER A 51 -4.30 13.20 -1.47
C SER A 51 -4.44 13.33 -2.98
N LYS A 52 -3.71 14.29 -3.57
CA LYS A 52 -3.73 14.56 -5.00
C LYS A 52 -3.28 13.34 -5.81
N VAL A 53 -2.18 12.71 -5.42
CA VAL A 53 -1.67 11.53 -6.12
C VAL A 53 -2.63 10.36 -5.99
N VAL A 54 -3.12 10.09 -4.79
CA VAL A 54 -4.05 8.98 -4.54
C VAL A 54 -5.34 9.19 -5.35
N HIS A 55 -5.86 10.42 -5.40
CA HIS A 55 -7.08 10.73 -6.16
C HIS A 55 -6.92 10.51 -7.66
N SER A 56 -5.71 10.59 -8.17
CA SER A 56 -5.46 10.35 -9.59
C SER A 56 -5.40 8.87 -9.93
N CYS A 57 -5.41 8.00 -8.92
CA CYS A 57 -5.27 6.57 -9.12
C CYS A 57 -6.62 5.87 -9.11
N ASP A 58 -6.69 4.74 -9.80
CA ASP A 58 -7.92 3.93 -9.91
C ASP A 58 -7.93 2.77 -8.92
N VAL A 59 -6.77 2.41 -8.38
CA VAL A 59 -6.64 1.37 -7.37
C VAL A 59 -5.43 1.69 -6.49
N LEU A 60 -5.55 1.37 -5.19
CA LEU A 60 -4.44 1.43 -4.26
C LEU A 60 -4.11 0.02 -3.79
N ILE A 61 -2.86 -0.35 -3.89
CA ILE A 61 -2.35 -1.62 -3.36
C ILE A 61 -1.71 -1.32 -2.01
N ALA A 62 -2.23 -1.97 -0.96
CA ALA A 62 -1.67 -1.84 0.38
C ALA A 62 -0.78 -3.05 0.66
N LEU A 63 0.53 -2.86 0.56
CA LEU A 63 1.48 -3.96 0.76
C LEU A 63 1.78 -4.10 2.25
N ILE A 64 1.40 -5.22 2.82
CA ILE A 64 1.46 -5.48 4.26
C ILE A 64 2.45 -6.58 4.55
N GLY A 65 3.57 -6.22 5.16
CA GLY A 65 4.58 -7.18 5.61
C GLY A 65 4.38 -7.52 7.08
N ALA A 66 5.27 -8.38 7.61
CA ALA A 66 5.14 -8.91 8.96
C ALA A 66 5.16 -7.84 10.06
N GLN A 67 5.78 -6.68 9.79
CA GLN A 67 5.94 -5.61 10.77
C GLN A 67 5.10 -4.37 10.43
N TRP A 68 4.20 -4.49 9.47
CA TRP A 68 3.47 -3.34 8.95
C TRP A 68 2.74 -2.54 10.05
N ASP A 69 2.09 -3.23 10.98
CA ASP A 69 1.33 -2.58 12.05
C ASP A 69 2.10 -2.46 13.36
N SER A 70 3.32 -2.99 13.44
CA SER A 70 4.13 -2.98 14.66
C SER A 70 5.34 -2.04 14.61
N ILE A 71 5.71 -1.53 13.44
CA ILE A 71 6.82 -0.58 13.31
C ILE A 71 6.51 0.66 14.14
N THR A 72 7.48 1.06 14.97
CA THR A 72 7.33 2.22 15.85
C THR A 72 8.14 3.40 15.34
N ASP A 73 7.73 4.60 15.80
CA ASP A 73 8.50 5.82 15.60
C ASP A 73 9.54 5.98 16.73
N ASP A 74 10.27 7.09 16.71
CA ASP A 74 11.32 7.34 17.70
C ASP A 74 10.80 7.45 19.12
N SER A 75 9.50 7.71 19.30
CA SER A 75 8.89 7.79 20.63
C SER A 75 8.35 6.45 21.13
N GLY A 76 8.44 5.40 20.31
CA GLY A 76 7.93 4.08 20.67
C GLY A 76 6.47 3.84 20.31
N GLN A 77 5.80 4.80 19.66
CA GLN A 77 4.43 4.64 19.23
C GLN A 77 4.41 3.90 17.90
N ALA A 78 3.45 2.98 17.72
CA ALA A 78 3.26 2.33 16.42
C ALA A 78 2.89 3.39 15.37
N ARG A 79 3.60 3.39 14.25
CA ARG A 79 3.40 4.39 13.19
C ARG A 79 1.96 4.42 12.68
N ILE A 80 1.33 3.26 12.60
CA ILE A 80 -0.05 3.18 12.10
C ILE A 80 -1.03 3.93 13.00
N GLN A 81 -0.68 4.15 14.26
CA GLN A 81 -1.50 4.90 15.21
C GLN A 81 -1.27 6.41 15.14
N ASP A 82 -0.24 6.85 14.41
CA ASP A 82 0.05 8.26 14.24
C ASP A 82 -0.78 8.82 13.08
N PRO A 83 -1.64 9.84 13.33
CA PRO A 83 -2.43 10.43 12.24
C PRO A 83 -1.60 11.06 11.13
N ASP A 84 -0.33 11.36 11.39
CA ASP A 84 0.56 11.97 10.40
C ASP A 84 1.40 10.94 9.64
N ASP A 85 1.22 9.65 9.90
CA ASP A 85 1.93 8.59 9.19
C ASP A 85 1.53 8.55 7.73
N PHE A 86 2.49 8.62 6.82
CA PHE A 86 2.24 8.69 5.37
C PHE A 86 1.47 7.48 4.85
N VAL A 87 1.84 6.28 5.28
CA VAL A 87 1.15 5.06 4.85
C VAL A 87 -0.31 5.09 5.28
N ARG A 88 -0.56 5.50 6.51
CA ARG A 88 -1.92 5.65 7.02
C ARG A 88 -2.72 6.66 6.18
N ILE A 89 -2.12 7.81 5.88
CA ILE A 89 -2.80 8.86 5.10
C ILE A 89 -3.14 8.37 3.70
N GLU A 90 -2.23 7.65 3.06
CA GLU A 90 -2.45 7.10 1.72
C GLU A 90 -3.68 6.20 1.69
N ILE A 91 -3.77 5.28 2.64
CA ILE A 91 -4.88 4.33 2.70
C ILE A 91 -6.17 5.04 3.11
N GLU A 92 -6.11 5.94 4.08
CA GLU A 92 -7.26 6.75 4.49
C GLU A 92 -7.87 7.48 3.31
N GLU A 93 -7.04 8.10 2.49
CA GLU A 93 -7.52 8.84 1.33
C GLU A 93 -8.19 7.94 0.30
N ALA A 94 -7.62 6.76 0.05
CA ALA A 94 -8.23 5.80 -0.86
C ALA A 94 -9.59 5.32 -0.35
N LEU A 95 -9.67 4.94 0.93
CA LEU A 95 -10.92 4.48 1.53
C LEU A 95 -11.99 5.57 1.52
N LYS A 96 -11.59 6.79 1.84
CA LYS A 96 -12.49 7.94 1.90
C LYS A 96 -13.09 8.26 0.54
N ARG A 97 -12.32 8.06 -0.53
CA ARG A 97 -12.75 8.36 -1.90
C ARG A 97 -13.42 7.19 -2.60
N GLY A 98 -13.51 6.04 -1.93
CA GLY A 98 -14.09 4.85 -2.54
C GLY A 98 -13.23 4.21 -3.60
N ILE A 99 -11.92 4.51 -3.62
CA ILE A 99 -10.99 3.86 -4.52
C ILE A 99 -10.75 2.43 -4.02
N PRO A 100 -10.83 1.41 -4.89
CA PRO A 100 -10.56 0.04 -4.45
C PRO A 100 -9.19 -0.08 -3.79
N VAL A 101 -9.14 -0.74 -2.63
CA VAL A 101 -7.91 -1.01 -1.91
C VAL A 101 -7.70 -2.51 -1.89
N ILE A 102 -6.60 -2.97 -2.47
CA ILE A 102 -6.25 -4.38 -2.52
C ILE A 102 -5.10 -4.64 -1.54
N PRO A 103 -5.37 -5.29 -0.40
CA PRO A 103 -4.27 -5.66 0.50
C PRO A 103 -3.44 -6.79 -0.12
N ILE A 104 -2.14 -6.60 -0.16
CA ILE A 104 -1.19 -7.66 -0.54
C ILE A 104 -0.45 -8.07 0.71
N ILE A 105 -0.55 -9.34 1.07
CA ILE A 105 0.09 -9.89 2.26
C ILE A 105 1.34 -10.61 1.84
N THR A 106 2.49 -10.30 2.44
CA THR A 106 3.72 -11.05 2.18
C THR A 106 3.65 -12.41 2.87
N SER A 107 4.54 -13.33 2.49
CA SER A 107 4.44 -14.73 2.91
C SER A 107 4.44 -14.94 4.43
N LYS A 108 4.98 -14.00 5.21
CA LYS A 108 5.07 -14.13 6.67
C LYS A 108 4.11 -13.21 7.42
N ALA A 109 3.30 -12.46 6.68
CA ALA A 109 2.40 -11.48 7.29
C ALA A 109 0.98 -12.04 7.40
N GLU A 110 0.19 -11.38 8.23
CA GLU A 110 -1.25 -11.65 8.36
C GLU A 110 -2.02 -10.38 8.11
N VAL A 111 -3.28 -10.50 7.71
CA VAL A 111 -4.17 -9.34 7.59
C VAL A 111 -4.31 -8.72 8.97
N PRO A 112 -4.09 -7.41 9.13
CA PRO A 112 -4.26 -6.77 10.43
C PRO A 112 -5.69 -6.96 10.96
N ARG A 113 -5.80 -7.16 12.27
CA ARG A 113 -7.11 -7.26 12.91
C ARG A 113 -7.73 -5.88 13.03
N GLU A 114 -9.06 -5.83 13.00
CA GLU A 114 -9.77 -4.59 13.22
C GLU A 114 -9.30 -3.87 14.49
N SER A 115 -9.07 -4.63 15.57
CA SER A 115 -8.64 -4.07 16.86
C SER A 115 -7.24 -3.46 16.84
N ASP A 116 -6.42 -3.82 15.86
CA ASP A 116 -5.05 -3.31 15.73
C ASP A 116 -4.97 -2.07 14.86
N LEU A 117 -6.09 -1.63 14.30
CA LEU A 117 -6.14 -0.53 13.35
C LEU A 117 -6.86 0.68 13.95
N PRO A 118 -6.42 1.91 13.59
CA PRO A 118 -7.20 3.09 13.96
C PRO A 118 -8.56 3.07 13.25
N ASP A 119 -9.51 3.82 13.78
CA ASP A 119 -10.88 3.83 13.27
C ASP A 119 -10.97 4.09 11.77
N SER A 120 -10.13 4.98 11.27
CA SER A 120 -10.12 5.35 9.85
C SER A 120 -9.66 4.23 8.92
N LEU A 121 -9.02 3.19 9.45
CA LEU A 121 -8.47 2.08 8.67
C LEU A 121 -9.16 0.75 8.95
N LYS A 122 -10.20 0.73 9.78
CA LYS A 122 -10.84 -0.54 10.18
C LYS A 122 -11.39 -1.33 9.00
N GLN A 123 -11.82 -0.66 7.95
CA GLN A 123 -12.31 -1.34 6.75
C GLN A 123 -11.25 -2.21 6.08
N LEU A 124 -9.97 -1.88 6.29
CA LEU A 124 -8.87 -2.65 5.70
C LEU A 124 -8.90 -4.11 6.17
N ALA A 125 -9.29 -4.35 7.42
CA ALA A 125 -9.35 -5.70 7.99
C ALA A 125 -10.36 -6.60 7.27
N PHE A 126 -11.31 -6.02 6.55
CA PHE A 126 -12.40 -6.76 5.91
C PHE A 126 -12.29 -6.81 4.38
N ARG A 127 -11.21 -6.26 3.82
CA ARG A 127 -10.98 -6.31 2.37
C ARG A 127 -10.40 -7.67 1.99
N ASN A 128 -10.83 -8.20 0.85
CA ASN A 128 -10.20 -9.40 0.31
C ASN A 128 -8.75 -9.11 -0.01
N ALA A 129 -7.86 -9.97 0.48
CA ALA A 129 -6.44 -9.81 0.31
C ALA A 129 -5.87 -10.93 -0.55
N ILE A 130 -4.72 -10.66 -1.16
CA ILE A 130 -3.98 -11.69 -1.88
C ILE A 130 -2.61 -11.84 -1.21
N ARG A 131 -2.17 -13.09 -1.02
CA ARG A 131 -0.84 -13.35 -0.49
C ARG A 131 0.13 -13.50 -1.65
N VAL A 132 1.23 -12.75 -1.59
CA VAL A 132 2.29 -12.85 -2.58
C VAL A 132 3.47 -13.57 -1.95
N ARG A 133 3.80 -14.73 -2.49
CA ARG A 133 4.83 -15.62 -1.96
C ARG A 133 6.09 -15.55 -2.83
N PRO A 134 7.24 -16.00 -2.31
CA PRO A 134 8.44 -16.08 -3.13
C PRO A 134 8.33 -17.20 -4.18
N ASP A 135 9.31 -17.31 -5.05
CA ASP A 135 9.35 -18.40 -6.02
C ASP A 135 9.29 -19.76 -5.32
N PRO A 136 8.63 -20.74 -5.91
CA PRO A 136 8.07 -20.77 -7.27
C PRO A 136 6.66 -20.19 -7.37
N ASP A 137 6.06 -19.73 -6.29
CA ASP A 137 4.67 -19.32 -6.26
C ASP A 137 4.44 -17.89 -6.73
N TYR A 138 5.49 -17.08 -6.78
CA TYR A 138 5.39 -15.65 -7.07
C TYR A 138 4.66 -15.37 -8.40
N GLN A 139 5.02 -16.05 -9.46
CA GLN A 139 4.44 -15.77 -10.79
C GLN A 139 2.94 -16.03 -10.82
N SER A 140 2.50 -17.09 -10.15
CA SER A 140 1.08 -17.38 -10.05
C SER A 140 0.34 -16.29 -9.25
N ASP A 141 0.95 -15.86 -8.15
CA ASP A 141 0.36 -14.85 -7.29
C ASP A 141 0.27 -13.49 -7.98
N ILE A 142 1.34 -13.06 -8.66
CA ILE A 142 1.33 -11.77 -9.35
C ILE A 142 0.36 -11.76 -10.54
N SER A 143 0.19 -12.91 -11.20
CA SER A 143 -0.80 -13.03 -12.28
C SER A 143 -2.22 -12.84 -11.75
N ARG A 144 -2.53 -13.41 -10.59
CA ARG A 144 -3.83 -13.23 -9.94
C ARG A 144 -4.06 -11.77 -9.56
N LEU A 145 -3.01 -11.10 -9.11
CA LEU A 145 -3.12 -9.66 -8.81
C LEU A 145 -3.45 -8.87 -10.06
N LYS A 146 -2.77 -9.13 -11.17
CA LYS A 146 -3.01 -8.43 -12.42
C LYS A 146 -4.46 -8.64 -12.90
N GLU A 147 -4.96 -9.87 -12.78
CA GLU A 147 -6.36 -10.16 -13.13
C GLU A 147 -7.32 -9.34 -12.28
N SER A 148 -7.00 -9.13 -11.01
CA SER A 148 -7.85 -8.36 -10.10
C SER A 148 -7.85 -6.87 -10.42
N ILE A 149 -6.76 -6.35 -10.97
CA ILE A 149 -6.63 -4.94 -11.34
C ILE A 149 -7.37 -4.68 -12.66
N ASP A 150 -7.34 -5.62 -13.58
CA ASP A 150 -8.04 -5.53 -14.87
C ASP A 150 -9.58 -5.74 -14.68
#